data_150e77dc27158d027f7cb985c354ab83
#
_entry.id   150e77dc27158d027f7cb985c354ab83
#
_cell.length_a   1.000
_cell.length_b   1.000
_cell.length_c   1.000
_cell.angle_alpha   90.00
_cell.angle_beta   90.00
_cell.angle_gamma   90.00
#
_symmetry.space_group_name_H-M   'P 1'
#
loop_
_entity.id
_entity.type
_entity.pdbx_description
1 polymer ?
#
loop_
_entity_poly.entity_id
_entity_poly.type
_entity_poly.pdbx_seq_one_letter_code
_entity_poly.pdbx_strand_id
1 'polypeptide(L)'
;MTDAETALLLARIQFAFTISFHFIFPAFSIGLASYLAVLEGLWLKTGKEVYLNLFRYWMKIFAIAFAMGVVSGIVMSYQFGTNWSVFSDKAGPVIGPLMAYEVLTAFFLEAGFLGVMLFGMNRVGKGLHYFATLMVAAGTLLSAFWILSANSWMQTPAGWAMNEQGQFVPAGSWIDIIFNPSFPYRLVHTVIAAFLTTALVVGGVGAWHLLKGRDLPDVRKMFSMAMWMAALVAPIQIVVGDLHGLNTLEHQPQKVMAMEGHFESYPNGAPLILIGIPDSEEETVHAAIEIPNLSSLILHHGLHEPVEGLKTIPRDERPPVEIVFWSFRVMVGLGFLMLALGLWSLLARARRRLYDWRWLHRFALVMGPAGFVAVIAGWITTEVGRQPYVVYNLLRTEDAVSPLASPAVGASLVAFVIVYFTVFAAGTLYILKLMAHPPHPGEPEPAEAPIRTAGITPAASVGHGGADQRPDRSEGAEG
;
A
#
# COMPACT_ATOMS: atom_id res chain seq x y z
N MET A 1 6.49 -28.71 19.47
CA MET A 1 5.27 -28.19 18.85
C MET A 1 4.38 -29.34 18.43
N THR A 2 3.10 -29.27 18.74
CA THR A 2 2.08 -30.19 18.23
C THR A 2 1.83 -29.98 16.74
N ASP A 3 1.12 -30.88 16.06
CA ASP A 3 0.75 -30.69 14.65
C ASP A 3 -0.12 -29.44 14.46
N ALA A 4 -1.04 -29.16 15.38
CA ALA A 4 -1.90 -27.98 15.37
C ALA A 4 -1.09 -26.67 15.56
N GLU A 5 -0.13 -26.62 16.47
CA GLU A 5 0.75 -25.45 16.65
C GLU A 5 1.60 -25.19 15.40
N THR A 6 2.08 -26.26 14.77
CA THR A 6 2.86 -26.17 13.52
C THR A 6 1.99 -25.66 12.38
N ALA A 7 0.75 -26.18 12.25
CA ALA A 7 -0.21 -25.71 11.23
C ALA A 7 -0.56 -24.23 11.42
N LEU A 8 -0.80 -23.79 12.66
CA LEU A 8 -1.05 -22.38 13.00
C LEU A 8 0.14 -21.49 12.59
N LEU A 9 1.38 -21.89 12.94
CA LEU A 9 2.57 -21.13 12.59
C LEU A 9 2.73 -20.99 11.06
N LEU A 10 2.56 -22.10 10.33
CA LEU A 10 2.64 -22.10 8.86
C LEU A 10 1.54 -21.25 8.23
N ALA A 11 0.31 -21.29 8.75
CA ALA A 11 -0.80 -20.45 8.28
C ALA A 11 -0.52 -18.95 8.50
N ARG A 12 0.06 -18.59 9.66
CA ARG A 12 0.48 -17.20 9.96
C ARG A 12 1.59 -16.74 9.02
N ILE A 13 2.61 -17.56 8.77
CA ILE A 13 3.70 -17.25 7.83
C ILE A 13 3.14 -17.07 6.43
N GLN A 14 2.25 -17.95 5.96
CA GLN A 14 1.65 -17.86 4.64
C GLN A 14 0.82 -16.58 4.49
N PHE A 15 0.02 -16.23 5.50
CA PHE A 15 -0.75 -15.00 5.48
C PHE A 15 0.15 -13.76 5.48
N ALA A 16 1.15 -13.72 6.36
CA ALA A 16 2.11 -12.61 6.43
C ALA A 16 2.85 -12.40 5.10
N PHE A 17 3.25 -13.49 4.45
CA PHE A 17 3.88 -13.46 3.13
C PHE A 17 2.94 -12.88 2.07
N THR A 18 1.72 -13.42 1.96
CA THR A 18 0.75 -13.02 0.93
C THR A 18 0.30 -11.58 1.09
N ILE A 19 -0.02 -11.17 2.33
CA ILE A 19 -0.50 -9.81 2.61
C ILE A 19 0.60 -8.77 2.40
N SER A 20 1.87 -9.09 2.74
CA SER A 20 3.00 -8.20 2.51
C SER A 20 3.22 -7.95 1.01
N PHE A 21 3.12 -8.99 0.19
CA PHE A 21 3.14 -8.84 -1.27
C PHE A 21 1.95 -8.01 -1.78
N HIS A 22 0.76 -8.27 -1.25
CA HIS A 22 -0.43 -7.55 -1.70
C HIS A 22 -0.32 -6.05 -1.42
N PHE A 23 0.12 -5.62 -0.24
CA PHE A 23 0.20 -4.20 0.11
C PHE A 23 1.13 -3.37 -0.77
N ILE A 24 2.14 -3.97 -1.39
CA ILE A 24 3.06 -3.27 -2.31
C ILE A 24 2.29 -2.63 -3.48
N PHE A 25 1.31 -3.33 -4.05
CA PHE A 25 0.62 -2.88 -5.26
C PHE A 25 -0.41 -1.77 -4.97
N PRO A 26 -1.35 -1.90 -4.02
CA PRO A 26 -2.25 -0.82 -3.65
C PRO A 26 -1.51 0.42 -3.14
N ALA A 27 -0.44 0.26 -2.35
CA ALA A 27 0.38 1.38 -1.89
C ALA A 27 0.96 2.22 -3.04
N PHE A 28 1.11 1.65 -4.22
CA PHE A 28 1.57 2.36 -5.40
C PHE A 28 0.42 2.73 -6.35
N SER A 29 -0.51 1.82 -6.63
CA SER A 29 -1.57 2.05 -7.62
C SER A 29 -2.58 3.11 -7.18
N ILE A 30 -2.92 3.23 -5.90
CA ILE A 30 -3.81 4.28 -5.36
C ILE A 30 -3.25 5.68 -5.65
N GLY A 31 -2.01 5.91 -5.25
CA GLY A 31 -1.39 7.20 -5.49
C GLY A 31 -1.09 7.46 -6.97
N LEU A 32 -0.72 6.41 -7.73
CA LEU A 32 -0.42 6.53 -9.14
C LEU A 32 -1.66 6.81 -9.99
N ALA A 33 -2.82 6.20 -9.69
CA ALA A 33 -4.09 6.51 -10.34
C ALA A 33 -4.47 7.99 -10.16
N SER A 34 -4.34 8.49 -8.93
CA SER A 34 -4.57 9.91 -8.62
C SER A 34 -3.56 10.83 -9.32
N TYR A 35 -2.30 10.43 -9.41
CA TYR A 35 -1.26 11.16 -10.14
C TYR A 35 -1.56 11.22 -11.64
N LEU A 36 -2.03 10.12 -12.23
CA LEU A 36 -2.47 10.07 -13.64
C LEU A 36 -3.66 10.99 -13.89
N ALA A 37 -4.65 11.03 -13.01
CA ALA A 37 -5.77 11.97 -13.10
C ALA A 37 -5.31 13.43 -13.07
N VAL A 38 -4.33 13.76 -12.23
CA VAL A 38 -3.73 15.10 -12.18
C VAL A 38 -2.97 15.42 -13.47
N LEU A 39 -2.20 14.49 -14.01
CA LEU A 39 -1.45 14.68 -15.27
C LEU A 39 -2.39 14.94 -16.43
N GLU A 40 -3.44 14.13 -16.60
CA GLU A 40 -4.42 14.30 -17.66
C GLU A 40 -5.21 15.61 -17.51
N GLY A 41 -5.65 15.94 -16.29
CA GLY A 41 -6.32 17.21 -16.00
C GLY A 41 -5.44 18.43 -16.31
N LEU A 42 -4.14 18.38 -15.99
CA LEU A 42 -3.18 19.43 -16.33
C LEU A 42 -2.95 19.53 -17.84
N TRP A 43 -2.89 18.40 -18.55
CA TRP A 43 -2.84 18.40 -20.00
C TRP A 43 -4.06 19.06 -20.63
N LEU A 44 -5.26 18.67 -20.21
CA LEU A 44 -6.51 19.24 -20.72
C LEU A 44 -6.61 20.74 -20.44
N LYS A 45 -6.17 21.18 -19.25
CA LYS A 45 -6.22 22.61 -18.85
C LYS A 45 -5.18 23.47 -19.55
N THR A 46 -3.96 22.94 -19.76
CA THR A 46 -2.82 23.75 -20.21
C THR A 46 -2.43 23.51 -21.67
N GLY A 47 -2.86 22.40 -22.28
CA GLY A 47 -2.45 21.98 -23.63
C GLY A 47 -0.99 21.54 -23.73
N LYS A 48 -0.23 21.43 -22.61
CA LYS A 48 1.19 21.13 -22.64
C LYS A 48 1.44 19.64 -22.80
N GLU A 49 2.09 19.23 -23.87
CA GLU A 49 2.39 17.84 -24.22
C GLU A 49 3.21 17.09 -23.13
N VAL A 50 4.02 17.79 -22.35
CA VAL A 50 4.77 17.17 -21.25
C VAL A 50 3.89 16.40 -20.27
N TYR A 51 2.68 16.87 -20.00
CA TYR A 51 1.76 16.16 -19.12
C TYR A 51 1.15 14.92 -19.78
N LEU A 52 0.86 14.98 -21.08
CA LEU A 52 0.38 13.83 -21.85
C LEU A 52 1.45 12.75 -21.97
N ASN A 53 2.71 13.13 -22.24
CA ASN A 53 3.83 12.20 -22.30
C ASN A 53 4.01 11.47 -20.97
N LEU A 54 3.99 12.20 -19.84
CA LEU A 54 4.07 11.63 -18.51
C LEU A 54 2.87 10.75 -18.16
N PHE A 55 1.66 11.15 -18.56
CA PHE A 55 0.47 10.33 -18.43
C PHE A 55 0.63 8.99 -19.14
N ARG A 56 0.99 8.99 -20.43
CA ARG A 56 1.20 7.78 -21.22
C ARG A 56 2.31 6.90 -20.66
N TYR A 57 3.39 7.51 -20.18
CA TYR A 57 4.51 6.80 -19.57
C TYR A 57 4.08 6.05 -18.30
N TRP A 58 3.47 6.74 -17.35
CA TRP A 58 3.06 6.16 -16.07
C TRP A 58 1.84 5.27 -16.17
N MET A 59 0.96 5.48 -17.15
CA MET A 59 -0.21 4.63 -17.39
C MET A 59 0.18 3.18 -17.72
N LYS A 60 1.25 2.96 -18.48
CA LYS A 60 1.78 1.61 -18.77
C LYS A 60 2.23 0.89 -17.49
N ILE A 61 2.90 1.62 -16.63
CA ILE A 61 3.38 1.11 -15.33
C ILE A 61 2.20 0.84 -14.40
N PHE A 62 1.23 1.76 -14.38
CA PHE A 62 0.00 1.61 -13.61
C PHE A 62 -0.77 0.33 -14.01
N ALA A 63 -0.95 0.09 -15.30
CA ALA A 63 -1.70 -1.07 -15.78
C ALA A 63 -1.13 -2.40 -15.26
N ILE A 64 0.19 -2.53 -15.21
CA ILE A 64 0.86 -3.74 -14.71
C ILE A 64 0.75 -3.83 -13.19
N ALA A 65 1.06 -2.74 -12.48
CA ALA A 65 0.97 -2.70 -11.02
C ALA A 65 -0.47 -2.97 -10.53
N PHE A 66 -1.46 -2.42 -11.22
CA PHE A 66 -2.87 -2.65 -10.94
C PHE A 66 -3.26 -4.12 -11.15
N ALA A 67 -2.90 -4.71 -12.29
CA ALA A 67 -3.17 -6.12 -12.57
C ALA A 67 -2.54 -7.06 -11.52
N MET A 68 -1.30 -6.76 -11.10
CA MET A 68 -0.63 -7.51 -10.04
C MET A 68 -1.35 -7.34 -8.69
N GLY A 69 -1.86 -6.15 -8.38
CA GLY A 69 -2.67 -5.87 -7.20
C GLY A 69 -3.95 -6.69 -7.18
N VAL A 70 -4.68 -6.73 -8.29
CA VAL A 70 -5.92 -7.52 -8.42
C VAL A 70 -5.65 -9.02 -8.22
N VAL A 71 -4.64 -9.57 -8.88
CA VAL A 71 -4.27 -11.00 -8.74
C VAL A 71 -3.92 -11.33 -7.29
N SER A 72 -3.09 -10.51 -6.64
CA SER A 72 -2.70 -10.75 -5.24
C SER A 72 -3.89 -10.60 -4.27
N GLY A 73 -4.82 -9.70 -4.54
CA GLY A 73 -6.04 -9.49 -3.73
C GLY A 73 -7.00 -10.69 -3.80
N ILE A 74 -7.19 -11.27 -4.99
CA ILE A 74 -8.00 -12.49 -5.15
C ILE A 74 -7.40 -13.63 -4.34
N VAL A 75 -6.08 -13.83 -4.43
CA VAL A 75 -5.38 -14.88 -3.67
C VAL A 75 -5.54 -14.66 -2.17
N MET A 76 -5.43 -13.43 -1.68
CA MET A 76 -5.65 -13.10 -0.27
C MET A 76 -7.07 -13.46 0.18
N SER A 77 -8.08 -13.15 -0.62
CA SER A 77 -9.48 -13.49 -0.31
C SER A 77 -9.70 -15.01 -0.18
N TYR A 78 -9.02 -15.81 -0.99
CA TYR A 78 -9.05 -17.27 -0.87
C TYR A 78 -8.52 -17.78 0.47
N GLN A 79 -7.52 -17.14 1.05
CA GLN A 79 -6.92 -17.57 2.33
C GLN A 79 -7.90 -17.47 3.50
N PHE A 80 -8.87 -16.57 3.47
CA PHE A 80 -9.90 -16.50 4.50
C PHE A 80 -10.73 -17.80 4.57
N GLY A 81 -11.03 -18.42 3.43
CA GLY A 81 -11.76 -19.68 3.40
C GLY A 81 -10.90 -20.93 3.57
N THR A 82 -9.61 -20.87 3.24
CA THR A 82 -8.71 -22.03 3.34
C THR A 82 -8.04 -22.14 4.71
N ASN A 83 -7.19 -21.18 5.08
CA ASN A 83 -6.39 -21.25 6.31
C ASN A 83 -7.10 -20.66 7.53
N TRP A 84 -8.14 -19.83 7.34
CA TRP A 84 -8.82 -19.06 8.38
C TRP A 84 -10.34 -19.25 8.35
N SER A 85 -10.80 -20.51 8.11
CA SER A 85 -12.22 -20.81 7.96
C SER A 85 -13.04 -20.51 9.23
N VAL A 86 -12.48 -20.71 10.41
CA VAL A 86 -13.16 -20.42 11.68
C VAL A 86 -13.33 -18.90 11.85
N PHE A 87 -12.31 -18.10 11.51
CA PHE A 87 -12.46 -16.65 11.43
C PHE A 87 -13.55 -16.25 10.46
N SER A 88 -13.56 -16.85 9.26
CA SER A 88 -14.55 -16.57 8.21
C SER A 88 -15.97 -16.93 8.64
N ASP A 89 -16.15 -18.02 9.38
CA ASP A 89 -17.45 -18.39 9.95
C ASP A 89 -17.89 -17.41 11.03
N LYS A 90 -17.01 -17.10 12.00
CA LYS A 90 -17.35 -16.24 13.13
C LYS A 90 -17.53 -14.77 12.74
N ALA A 91 -16.66 -14.23 11.91
CA ALA A 91 -16.67 -12.81 11.53
C ALA A 91 -17.37 -12.53 10.19
N GLY A 92 -17.73 -13.57 9.44
CA GLY A 92 -18.33 -13.49 8.10
C GLY A 92 -19.56 -12.59 7.99
N PRO A 93 -20.53 -12.64 8.93
CA PRO A 93 -21.70 -11.79 8.85
C PRO A 93 -21.40 -10.27 8.90
N VAL A 94 -20.26 -9.87 9.46
CA VAL A 94 -19.80 -8.46 9.49
C VAL A 94 -18.81 -8.18 8.36
N ILE A 95 -17.73 -8.97 8.25
CA ILE A 95 -16.64 -8.73 7.30
C ILE A 95 -17.06 -9.04 5.87
N GLY A 96 -17.87 -10.07 5.65
CA GLY A 96 -18.32 -10.50 4.32
C GLY A 96 -19.01 -9.40 3.51
N PRO A 97 -20.03 -8.73 4.06
CA PRO A 97 -20.67 -7.61 3.36
C PRO A 97 -19.70 -6.46 3.03
N LEU A 98 -18.76 -6.10 3.91
CA LEU A 98 -17.78 -5.04 3.66
C LEU A 98 -16.85 -5.41 2.50
N MET A 99 -16.36 -6.65 2.45
CA MET A 99 -15.57 -7.15 1.33
C MET A 99 -16.38 -7.28 0.04
N ALA A 100 -17.66 -7.67 0.13
CA ALA A 100 -18.55 -7.73 -1.03
C ALA A 100 -18.80 -6.33 -1.63
N TYR A 101 -18.98 -5.32 -0.79
CA TYR A 101 -19.13 -3.93 -1.25
C TYR A 101 -17.85 -3.40 -1.89
N GLU A 102 -16.67 -3.80 -1.43
CA GLU A 102 -15.40 -3.50 -2.10
C GLU A 102 -15.42 -4.00 -3.54
N VAL A 103 -15.77 -5.27 -3.75
CA VAL A 103 -15.84 -5.85 -5.10
C VAL A 103 -16.91 -5.16 -5.95
N LEU A 104 -18.11 -4.96 -5.41
CA LEU A 104 -19.25 -4.43 -6.17
C LEU A 104 -19.09 -2.96 -6.54
N THR A 105 -18.55 -2.13 -5.66
CA THR A 105 -18.53 -0.68 -5.85
C THR A 105 -17.17 -0.14 -6.32
N ALA A 106 -16.08 -0.79 -5.95
CA ALA A 106 -14.74 -0.36 -6.31
C ALA A 106 -14.20 -1.15 -7.50
N PHE A 107 -14.04 -2.45 -7.39
CA PHE A 107 -13.44 -3.26 -8.45
C PHE A 107 -14.23 -3.21 -9.77
N PHE A 108 -15.57 -3.26 -9.73
CA PHE A 108 -16.36 -3.12 -10.97
C PHE A 108 -16.29 -1.71 -11.56
N LEU A 109 -16.16 -0.67 -10.72
CA LEU A 109 -15.93 0.69 -11.20
C LEU A 109 -14.57 0.79 -11.90
N GLU A 110 -13.52 0.28 -11.27
CA GLU A 110 -12.18 0.25 -11.84
C GLU A 110 -12.14 -0.54 -13.15
N ALA A 111 -12.58 -1.78 -13.13
CA ALA A 111 -12.55 -2.67 -14.30
C ALA A 111 -13.39 -2.12 -15.47
N GLY A 112 -14.54 -1.49 -15.18
CA GLY A 112 -15.41 -0.89 -16.18
C GLY A 112 -14.77 0.28 -16.92
N PHE A 113 -14.05 1.13 -16.22
CA PHE A 113 -13.43 2.33 -16.80
C PHE A 113 -11.96 2.14 -17.21
N LEU A 114 -11.26 1.13 -16.68
CA LEU A 114 -9.86 0.88 -16.99
C LEU A 114 -9.62 0.68 -18.49
N GLY A 115 -10.49 -0.04 -19.18
CA GLY A 115 -10.41 -0.25 -20.63
C GLY A 115 -10.48 1.07 -21.42
N VAL A 116 -11.35 1.99 -21.00
CA VAL A 116 -11.45 3.34 -21.61
C VAL A 116 -10.22 4.16 -21.31
N MET A 117 -9.73 4.14 -20.08
CA MET A 117 -8.52 4.85 -19.68
C MET A 117 -7.27 4.35 -20.45
N LEU A 118 -7.12 3.05 -20.66
CA LEU A 118 -5.94 2.46 -21.31
C LEU A 118 -5.97 2.59 -22.84
N PHE A 119 -7.14 2.48 -23.47
CA PHE A 119 -7.28 2.30 -24.93
C PHE A 119 -8.24 3.30 -25.58
N GLY A 120 -8.81 4.22 -24.80
CA GLY A 120 -9.86 5.12 -25.25
C GLY A 120 -9.39 6.48 -25.78
N MET A 121 -8.13 6.88 -25.58
CA MET A 121 -7.68 8.26 -25.80
C MET A 121 -7.97 8.79 -27.21
N ASN A 122 -7.85 7.94 -28.24
CA ASN A 122 -8.16 8.29 -29.63
C ASN A 122 -9.53 7.75 -30.11
N ARG A 123 -10.31 7.08 -29.25
CA ARG A 123 -11.60 6.44 -29.59
C ARG A 123 -12.79 7.16 -29.00
N VAL A 124 -12.59 7.84 -27.86
CA VAL A 124 -13.64 8.61 -27.19
C VAL A 124 -13.22 10.07 -27.07
N GLY A 125 -14.19 10.94 -26.80
CA GLY A 125 -13.88 12.36 -26.57
C GLY A 125 -13.03 12.55 -25.31
N LYS A 126 -12.17 13.57 -25.30
CA LYS A 126 -11.24 13.89 -24.19
C LYS A 126 -11.93 13.98 -22.83
N GLY A 127 -13.17 14.53 -22.78
CA GLY A 127 -13.94 14.62 -21.54
C GLY A 127 -14.33 13.26 -20.98
N LEU A 128 -14.76 12.33 -21.83
CA LEU A 128 -15.13 10.97 -21.42
C LEU A 128 -13.89 10.17 -20.99
N HIS A 129 -12.76 10.36 -21.68
CA HIS A 129 -11.51 9.72 -21.31
C HIS A 129 -11.06 10.19 -19.92
N TYR A 130 -11.06 11.50 -19.68
CA TYR A 130 -10.71 12.07 -18.37
C TYR A 130 -11.67 11.61 -17.26
N PHE A 131 -12.96 11.54 -17.56
CA PHE A 131 -13.95 10.98 -16.65
C PHE A 131 -13.61 9.52 -16.28
N ALA A 132 -13.22 8.69 -17.26
CA ALA A 132 -12.81 7.32 -17.00
C ALA A 132 -11.56 7.26 -16.10
N THR A 133 -10.57 8.11 -16.33
CA THR A 133 -9.38 8.21 -15.46
C THR A 133 -9.75 8.62 -14.03
N LEU A 134 -10.68 9.57 -13.86
CA LEU A 134 -11.19 9.95 -12.54
C LEU A 134 -11.95 8.80 -11.86
N MET A 135 -12.73 8.02 -12.62
CA MET A 135 -13.46 6.87 -12.07
C MET A 135 -12.51 5.74 -11.62
N VAL A 136 -11.44 5.48 -12.38
CA VAL A 136 -10.39 4.54 -11.94
C VAL A 136 -9.72 5.04 -10.66
N ALA A 137 -9.35 6.32 -10.59
CA ALA A 137 -8.75 6.88 -9.38
C ALA A 137 -9.71 6.86 -8.18
N ALA A 138 -11.00 7.17 -8.39
CA ALA A 138 -12.02 7.08 -7.36
C ALA A 138 -12.25 5.62 -6.91
N GLY A 139 -12.22 4.67 -7.83
CA GLY A 139 -12.33 3.24 -7.54
C GLY A 139 -11.22 2.76 -6.61
N THR A 140 -9.96 3.11 -6.89
CA THR A 140 -8.83 2.74 -6.01
C THR A 140 -8.98 3.30 -4.59
N LEU A 141 -9.49 4.52 -4.44
CA LEU A 141 -9.79 5.13 -3.13
C LEU A 141 -10.97 4.45 -2.44
N LEU A 142 -11.99 4.06 -3.20
CA LEU A 142 -13.17 3.38 -2.68
C LEU A 142 -12.84 1.94 -2.26
N SER A 143 -11.95 1.25 -2.98
CA SER A 143 -11.39 -0.04 -2.57
C SER A 143 -10.67 0.09 -1.22
N ALA A 144 -9.79 1.08 -1.08
CA ALA A 144 -9.14 1.37 0.20
C ALA A 144 -10.15 1.67 1.33
N PHE A 145 -11.23 2.38 1.04
CA PHE A 145 -12.29 2.67 2.01
C PHE A 145 -12.90 1.38 2.56
N TRP A 146 -13.35 0.47 1.71
CA TRP A 146 -14.04 -0.74 2.15
C TRP A 146 -13.12 -1.73 2.87
N ILE A 147 -11.94 -1.98 2.31
CA ILE A 147 -11.01 -2.93 2.95
C ILE A 147 -10.46 -2.40 4.28
N LEU A 148 -10.25 -1.09 4.40
CA LEU A 148 -9.85 -0.48 5.66
C LEU A 148 -10.99 -0.39 6.67
N SER A 149 -12.24 -0.26 6.24
CA SER A 149 -13.40 -0.40 7.12
C SER A 149 -13.45 -1.80 7.74
N ALA A 150 -13.29 -2.83 6.93
CA ALA A 150 -13.24 -4.21 7.42
C ALA A 150 -12.03 -4.45 8.37
N ASN A 151 -10.84 -4.00 7.99
CA ASN A 151 -9.64 -4.18 8.81
C ASN A 151 -9.69 -3.37 10.11
N SER A 152 -10.19 -2.14 10.07
CA SER A 152 -10.32 -1.30 11.28
C SER A 152 -11.37 -1.85 12.25
N TRP A 153 -12.44 -2.48 11.75
CA TRP A 153 -13.38 -3.17 12.61
C TRP A 153 -12.73 -4.31 13.42
N MET A 154 -11.79 -5.04 12.82
CA MET A 154 -11.03 -6.07 13.54
C MET A 154 -10.12 -5.47 14.64
N GLN A 155 -9.74 -4.20 14.54
CA GLN A 155 -8.93 -3.49 15.53
C GLN A 155 -9.77 -2.87 16.65
N THR A 156 -10.92 -2.27 16.30
CA THR A 156 -11.84 -1.60 17.22
C THR A 156 -13.27 -2.03 16.90
N PRO A 157 -13.68 -3.26 17.26
CA PRO A 157 -14.99 -3.81 16.93
C PRO A 157 -16.12 -2.96 17.54
N ALA A 158 -17.03 -2.48 16.70
CA ALA A 158 -18.20 -1.70 17.11
C ALA A 158 -19.44 -2.17 16.33
N GLY A 159 -20.64 -1.91 16.87
CA GLY A 159 -21.92 -2.18 16.19
C GLY A 159 -22.22 -3.68 15.97
N TRP A 160 -21.73 -4.56 16.81
CA TRP A 160 -21.90 -6.01 16.69
C TRP A 160 -22.59 -6.63 17.91
N ALA A 161 -23.16 -7.81 17.73
CA ALA A 161 -23.60 -8.69 18.80
C ALA A 161 -23.21 -10.13 18.49
N MET A 162 -23.27 -11.02 19.47
CA MET A 162 -23.05 -12.45 19.25
C MET A 162 -24.40 -13.15 19.11
N ASN A 163 -24.57 -13.94 18.03
CA ASN A 163 -25.75 -14.76 17.86
C ASN A 163 -25.62 -16.11 18.60
N GLU A 164 -26.68 -16.93 18.55
CA GLU A 164 -26.72 -18.25 19.21
C GLU A 164 -25.67 -19.23 18.64
N GLN A 165 -25.22 -19.01 17.39
CA GLN A 165 -24.19 -19.82 16.73
C GLN A 165 -22.76 -19.37 17.08
N GLY A 166 -22.60 -18.33 17.92
CA GLY A 166 -21.29 -17.78 18.27
C GLY A 166 -20.62 -16.94 17.19
N GLN A 167 -21.42 -16.39 16.25
CA GLN A 167 -20.96 -15.53 15.19
C GLN A 167 -21.17 -14.05 15.56
N PHE A 168 -20.28 -13.17 15.11
CA PHE A 168 -20.43 -11.73 15.22
C PHE A 168 -21.41 -11.26 14.15
N VAL A 169 -22.56 -10.76 14.56
CA VAL A 169 -23.60 -10.24 13.67
C VAL A 169 -23.78 -8.74 13.86
N PRO A 170 -24.17 -8.00 12.83
CA PRO A 170 -24.50 -6.60 12.97
C PRO A 170 -25.59 -6.37 14.01
N ALA A 171 -25.35 -5.43 14.94
CA ALA A 171 -26.31 -5.05 15.96
C ALA A 171 -26.43 -3.52 15.97
N GLY A 172 -27.56 -3.01 15.50
CA GLY A 172 -27.79 -1.57 15.34
C GLY A 172 -27.49 -1.09 13.93
N SER A 173 -26.67 -0.04 13.82
CA SER A 173 -26.39 0.61 12.53
C SER A 173 -25.13 0.08 11.85
N TRP A 174 -25.19 -0.16 10.55
CA TRP A 174 -24.02 -0.40 9.73
C TRP A 174 -23.02 0.77 9.73
N ILE A 175 -23.49 1.98 10.04
CA ILE A 175 -22.62 3.16 10.19
C ILE A 175 -21.61 2.95 11.31
N ASP A 176 -22.00 2.35 12.42
CA ASP A 176 -21.11 2.09 13.57
C ASP A 176 -20.04 1.03 13.24
N ILE A 177 -20.38 0.08 12.37
CA ILE A 177 -19.45 -0.92 11.87
C ILE A 177 -18.46 -0.29 10.90
N ILE A 178 -18.96 0.45 9.89
CA ILE A 178 -18.14 1.07 8.84
C ILE A 178 -17.23 2.14 9.42
N PHE A 179 -17.80 3.06 10.22
CA PHE A 179 -17.09 4.19 10.84
C PHE A 179 -16.70 3.89 12.28
N ASN A 180 -16.20 2.66 12.54
CA ASN A 180 -15.69 2.29 13.85
C ASN A 180 -14.58 3.26 14.32
N PRO A 181 -14.25 3.29 15.63
CA PRO A 181 -13.40 4.34 16.21
C PRO A 181 -12.04 4.54 15.55
N SER A 182 -11.42 3.50 15.00
CA SER A 182 -10.10 3.61 14.36
C SER A 182 -10.15 3.86 12.85
N PHE A 183 -11.30 3.67 12.20
CA PHE A 183 -11.41 3.72 10.74
C PHE A 183 -10.96 5.05 10.10
N PRO A 184 -11.40 6.24 10.56
CA PRO A 184 -11.02 7.50 9.94
C PRO A 184 -9.51 7.72 9.94
N TYR A 185 -8.86 7.41 11.06
CA TYR A 185 -7.42 7.57 11.22
C TYR A 185 -6.65 6.61 10.31
N ARG A 186 -7.07 5.35 10.25
CA ARG A 186 -6.44 4.31 9.43
C ARG A 186 -6.61 4.60 7.93
N LEU A 187 -7.80 5.03 7.51
CA LEU A 187 -8.07 5.38 6.12
C LEU A 187 -7.18 6.54 5.67
N VAL A 188 -7.19 7.65 6.40
CA VAL A 188 -6.44 8.84 6.02
C VAL A 188 -4.94 8.55 6.04
N HIS A 189 -4.43 7.89 7.09
CA HIS A 189 -3.01 7.52 7.22
C HIS A 189 -2.55 6.65 6.03
N THR A 190 -3.31 5.62 5.67
CA THR A 190 -2.95 4.68 4.61
C THR A 190 -3.04 5.30 3.22
N VAL A 191 -4.08 6.10 2.93
CA VAL A 191 -4.22 6.79 1.63
C VAL A 191 -3.10 7.81 1.43
N ILE A 192 -2.75 8.60 2.46
CA ILE A 192 -1.64 9.55 2.38
C ILE A 192 -0.30 8.81 2.23
N ALA A 193 -0.12 7.68 2.90
CA ALA A 193 1.07 6.83 2.73
C ALA A 193 1.20 6.30 1.28
N ALA A 194 0.09 5.96 0.62
CA ALA A 194 0.09 5.56 -0.78
C ALA A 194 0.48 6.72 -1.72
N PHE A 195 0.02 7.93 -1.45
CA PHE A 195 0.46 9.13 -2.19
C PHE A 195 1.94 9.39 -1.99
N LEU A 196 2.44 9.27 -0.76
CA LEU A 196 3.84 9.47 -0.45
C LEU A 196 4.72 8.38 -1.11
N THR A 197 4.30 7.13 -1.09
CA THR A 197 4.96 6.02 -1.81
C THR A 197 5.06 6.33 -3.31
N THR A 198 3.98 6.78 -3.93
CA THR A 198 3.99 7.19 -5.34
C THR A 198 4.95 8.35 -5.60
N ALA A 199 4.96 9.37 -4.73
CA ALA A 199 5.89 10.49 -4.85
C ALA A 199 7.35 10.04 -4.80
N LEU A 200 7.67 9.08 -3.93
CA LEU A 200 9.03 8.54 -3.80
C LEU A 200 9.44 7.71 -5.02
N VAL A 201 8.55 6.86 -5.54
CA VAL A 201 8.82 6.08 -6.76
C VAL A 201 9.01 7.00 -7.97
N VAL A 202 8.08 7.92 -8.21
CA VAL A 202 8.16 8.88 -9.33
C VAL A 202 9.39 9.77 -9.19
N GLY A 203 9.69 10.23 -7.97
CA GLY A 203 10.87 11.03 -7.67
C GLY A 203 12.18 10.25 -7.84
N GLY A 204 12.21 9.00 -7.39
CA GLY A 204 13.36 8.11 -7.55
C GLY A 204 13.68 7.82 -9.03
N VAL A 205 12.66 7.55 -9.85
CA VAL A 205 12.81 7.36 -11.31
C VAL A 205 13.30 8.65 -11.96
N GLY A 206 12.72 9.80 -11.62
CA GLY A 206 13.19 11.11 -12.11
C GLY A 206 14.64 11.38 -11.73
N ALA A 207 15.00 11.13 -10.48
CA ALA A 207 16.37 11.25 -9.98
C ALA A 207 17.37 10.32 -10.71
N TRP A 208 16.95 9.07 -10.97
CA TRP A 208 17.73 8.10 -11.75
C TRP A 208 18.10 8.66 -13.13
N HIS A 209 17.11 9.20 -13.85
CA HIS A 209 17.36 9.76 -15.19
C HIS A 209 18.26 11.01 -15.13
N LEU A 210 18.03 11.92 -14.16
CA LEU A 210 18.91 13.09 -13.97
C LEU A 210 20.36 12.68 -13.65
N LEU A 211 20.57 11.66 -12.80
CA LEU A 211 21.90 11.13 -12.48
C LEU A 211 22.60 10.50 -13.70
N LYS A 212 21.83 9.93 -14.63
CA LYS A 212 22.32 9.38 -15.91
C LYS A 212 22.55 10.46 -16.98
N GLY A 213 22.36 11.73 -16.66
CA GLY A 213 22.50 12.85 -17.60
C GLY A 213 21.35 12.97 -18.60
N ARG A 214 20.22 12.29 -18.38
CA ARG A 214 19.02 12.38 -19.21
C ARG A 214 18.14 13.56 -18.76
N ASP A 215 18.63 14.75 -18.97
CA ASP A 215 18.02 16.00 -18.51
C ASP A 215 16.96 16.51 -19.48
N LEU A 216 15.89 15.73 -19.66
CA LEU A 216 14.77 16.04 -20.55
C LEU A 216 13.69 16.87 -19.83
N PRO A 217 12.91 17.69 -20.55
CA PRO A 217 11.81 18.46 -19.96
C PRO A 217 10.80 17.58 -19.19
N ASP A 218 10.48 16.40 -19.73
CA ASP A 218 9.56 15.44 -19.10
C ASP A 218 10.15 14.89 -17.79
N VAL A 219 11.45 14.55 -17.76
CA VAL A 219 12.16 14.10 -16.56
C VAL A 219 12.19 15.19 -15.48
N ARG A 220 12.54 16.44 -15.86
CA ARG A 220 12.50 17.57 -14.93
C ARG A 220 11.11 17.79 -14.35
N LYS A 221 10.07 17.72 -15.20
CA LYS A 221 8.69 17.91 -14.78
C LYS A 221 8.27 16.81 -13.79
N MET A 222 8.52 15.55 -14.13
CA MET A 222 8.25 14.39 -13.31
C MET A 222 8.91 14.52 -11.92
N PHE A 223 10.23 14.75 -11.87
CA PHE A 223 10.98 14.93 -10.63
C PHE A 223 10.44 16.11 -9.80
N SER A 224 10.16 17.24 -10.47
CA SER A 224 9.60 18.41 -9.80
C SER A 224 8.24 18.16 -9.17
N MET A 225 7.32 17.48 -9.86
CA MET A 225 5.99 17.16 -9.31
C MET A 225 6.10 16.21 -8.12
N ALA A 226 6.93 15.18 -8.25
CA ALA A 226 7.17 14.22 -7.17
C ALA A 226 7.74 14.89 -5.90
N MET A 227 8.71 15.78 -6.06
CA MET A 227 9.30 16.52 -4.95
C MET A 227 8.33 17.50 -4.29
N TRP A 228 7.43 18.12 -5.05
CA TRP A 228 6.34 18.90 -4.46
C TRP A 228 5.37 18.02 -3.67
N MET A 229 5.00 16.88 -4.21
CA MET A 229 4.12 15.93 -3.52
C MET A 229 4.76 15.44 -2.22
N ALA A 230 6.05 15.06 -2.24
CA ALA A 230 6.78 14.67 -1.03
C ALA A 230 6.85 15.81 0.00
N ALA A 231 7.14 17.03 -0.42
CA ALA A 231 7.26 18.19 0.46
C ALA A 231 5.94 18.57 1.16
N LEU A 232 4.81 18.37 0.49
CA LEU A 232 3.49 18.69 1.04
C LEU A 232 2.91 17.53 1.84
N VAL A 233 3.08 16.30 1.37
CA VAL A 233 2.42 15.12 1.94
C VAL A 233 3.17 14.58 3.16
N ALA A 234 4.51 14.62 3.19
CA ALA A 234 5.27 14.06 4.31
C ALA A 234 4.97 14.73 5.66
N PRO A 235 4.91 16.08 5.80
CA PRO A 235 4.53 16.68 7.07
C PRO A 235 3.08 16.34 7.47
N ILE A 236 2.15 16.24 6.53
CA ILE A 236 0.76 15.85 6.80
C ILE A 236 0.73 14.39 7.30
N GLN A 237 1.52 13.50 6.71
CA GLN A 237 1.63 12.11 7.12
C GLN A 237 2.11 11.98 8.58
N ILE A 238 3.06 12.80 9.02
CA ILE A 238 3.54 12.79 10.39
C ILE A 238 2.42 13.21 11.36
N VAL A 239 1.71 14.30 11.06
CA VAL A 239 0.59 14.77 11.89
C VAL A 239 -0.54 13.73 11.96
N VAL A 240 -0.92 13.14 10.82
CA VAL A 240 -1.95 12.10 10.79
C VAL A 240 -1.46 10.83 11.49
N GLY A 241 -0.17 10.52 11.42
CA GLY A 241 0.44 9.40 12.14
C GLY A 241 0.38 9.57 13.65
N ASP A 242 0.64 10.77 14.14
CA ASP A 242 0.52 11.13 15.55
C ASP A 242 -0.93 10.96 16.04
N LEU A 243 -1.91 11.54 15.34
CA LEU A 243 -3.32 11.38 15.64
C LEU A 243 -3.78 9.91 15.64
N HIS A 244 -3.25 9.10 14.71
CA HIS A 244 -3.52 7.65 14.68
C HIS A 244 -2.88 6.93 15.88
N GLY A 245 -1.69 7.37 16.31
CA GLY A 245 -1.01 6.87 17.51
C GLY A 245 -1.84 7.14 18.78
N LEU A 246 -2.37 8.35 18.94
CA LEU A 246 -3.23 8.72 20.05
C LEU A 246 -4.55 7.91 20.07
N ASN A 247 -5.18 7.72 18.91
CA ASN A 247 -6.35 6.84 18.80
C ASN A 247 -6.01 5.38 19.17
N THR A 248 -4.81 4.92 18.81
CA THR A 248 -4.34 3.58 19.19
C THR A 248 -4.09 3.48 20.70
N LEU A 249 -3.57 4.52 21.32
CA LEU A 249 -3.40 4.58 22.79
C LEU A 249 -4.74 4.45 23.53
N GLU A 250 -5.77 5.15 23.05
CA GLU A 250 -7.11 5.11 23.63
C GLU A 250 -7.76 3.73 23.56
N HIS A 251 -7.61 3.02 22.43
CA HIS A 251 -8.36 1.79 22.16
C HIS A 251 -7.54 0.49 22.29
N GLN A 252 -6.23 0.57 22.19
CA GLN A 252 -5.30 -0.57 22.21
C GLN A 252 -4.00 -0.21 22.95
N PRO A 253 -4.05 0.17 24.25
CA PRO A 253 -2.88 0.70 24.98
C PRO A 253 -1.70 -0.26 24.99
N GLN A 254 -1.93 -1.60 25.12
CA GLN A 254 -0.83 -2.58 25.08
C GLN A 254 -0.05 -2.56 23.78
N LYS A 255 -0.67 -2.21 22.65
CA LYS A 255 0.02 -2.04 21.38
C LYS A 255 1.00 -0.87 21.45
N VAL A 256 0.58 0.25 22.02
CA VAL A 256 1.44 1.44 22.19
C VAL A 256 2.58 1.15 23.17
N MET A 257 2.32 0.46 24.27
CA MET A 257 3.36 0.02 25.22
C MET A 257 4.42 -0.84 24.51
N ALA A 258 4.00 -1.75 23.62
CA ALA A 258 4.91 -2.57 22.81
C ALA A 258 5.66 -1.74 21.75
N MET A 259 4.98 -0.78 21.09
CA MET A 259 5.61 0.15 20.15
C MET A 259 6.69 0.98 20.83
N GLU A 260 6.44 1.46 22.05
CA GLU A 260 7.40 2.26 22.82
C GLU A 260 8.48 1.41 23.53
N GLY A 261 8.22 0.11 23.75
CA GLY A 261 9.11 -0.77 24.52
C GLY A 261 9.01 -0.55 26.01
N HIS A 262 7.88 -0.03 26.49
CA HIS A 262 7.66 0.24 27.91
C HIS A 262 7.18 -1.03 28.63
N PHE A 263 8.11 -1.75 29.25
CA PHE A 263 7.78 -2.87 30.14
C PHE A 263 7.35 -2.37 31.52
N GLU A 264 8.07 -1.38 32.09
CA GLU A 264 7.74 -0.76 33.37
C GLU A 264 6.76 0.38 33.23
N SER A 265 6.02 0.68 34.29
CA SER A 265 5.17 1.86 34.39
C SER A 265 5.98 3.08 34.87
N TYR A 266 5.73 4.22 34.30
CA TYR A 266 6.42 5.48 34.59
C TYR A 266 5.45 6.49 35.20
N PRO A 267 5.43 6.65 36.54
CA PRO A 267 4.46 7.54 37.21
C PRO A 267 4.74 9.04 37.02
N ASN A 268 5.97 9.42 36.64
CA ASN A 268 6.43 10.82 36.55
C ASN A 268 7.02 11.17 35.17
N GLY A 269 6.56 10.52 34.13
CA GLY A 269 7.04 10.75 32.76
C GLY A 269 7.87 9.61 32.21
N ALA A 270 7.50 9.11 31.03
CA ALA A 270 8.14 8.02 30.32
C ALA A 270 9.16 8.55 29.29
N PRO A 271 10.35 7.93 29.20
CA PRO A 271 11.30 8.25 28.16
C PRO A 271 10.84 7.74 26.79
N LEU A 272 11.22 8.44 25.73
CA LEU A 272 11.15 7.88 24.38
C LEU A 272 12.41 7.06 24.10
N ILE A 273 12.26 5.78 23.91
CA ILE A 273 13.36 4.88 23.54
C ILE A 273 13.53 4.99 22.02
N LEU A 274 14.58 5.65 21.54
CA LEU A 274 14.85 5.79 20.11
C LEU A 274 15.32 4.47 19.48
N ILE A 275 16.27 3.82 20.12
CA ILE A 275 16.90 2.57 19.69
C ILE A 275 17.14 1.73 20.95
N GLY A 276 16.95 0.43 20.87
CA GLY A 276 17.21 -0.51 21.94
C GLY A 276 16.88 -1.93 21.49
N ILE A 277 17.21 -2.91 22.29
CA ILE A 277 16.94 -4.32 22.04
C ILE A 277 15.92 -4.78 23.09
N PRO A 278 14.61 -4.84 22.73
CA PRO A 278 13.61 -5.36 23.64
C PRO A 278 13.84 -6.85 23.91
N ASP A 279 13.64 -7.26 25.14
CA ASP A 279 13.67 -8.64 25.59
C ASP A 279 12.39 -8.93 26.39
N SER A 280 11.48 -9.69 25.81
CA SER A 280 10.20 -10.04 26.42
C SER A 280 10.35 -11.08 27.54
N GLU A 281 11.46 -11.85 27.60
CA GLU A 281 11.71 -12.81 28.66
C GLU A 281 12.21 -12.11 29.93
N GLU A 282 13.18 -11.20 29.78
CA GLU A 282 13.71 -10.37 30.87
C GLU A 282 12.81 -9.15 31.16
N GLU A 283 11.85 -8.87 30.30
CA GLU A 283 10.92 -7.71 30.40
C GLU A 283 11.66 -6.37 30.50
N THR A 284 12.64 -6.15 29.62
CA THR A 284 13.47 -4.97 29.59
C THR A 284 13.91 -4.59 28.17
N VAL A 285 14.47 -3.41 28.00
CA VAL A 285 15.12 -2.99 26.75
C VAL A 285 16.60 -2.75 26.99
N HIS A 286 17.43 -3.60 26.40
CA HIS A 286 18.88 -3.50 26.50
C HIS A 286 19.45 -2.41 25.58
N ALA A 287 20.59 -1.81 25.99
CA ALA A 287 21.31 -0.81 25.22
C ALA A 287 20.41 0.34 24.70
N ALA A 288 19.44 0.73 25.50
CA ALA A 288 18.49 1.77 25.14
C ALA A 288 19.16 3.16 25.01
N ILE A 289 18.88 3.85 23.91
CA ILE A 289 19.14 5.29 23.73
C ILE A 289 17.82 6.00 23.94
N GLU A 290 17.73 6.78 25.01
CA GLU A 290 16.49 7.36 25.50
C GLU A 290 16.53 8.88 25.51
N ILE A 291 15.36 9.49 25.23
CA ILE A 291 15.11 10.92 25.49
C ILE A 291 14.14 11.02 26.66
N PRO A 292 14.58 11.56 27.82
CA PRO A 292 13.74 11.62 29.01
C PRO A 292 12.43 12.33 28.77
N ASN A 293 11.33 11.79 29.30
CA ASN A 293 9.98 12.35 29.31
C ASN A 293 9.34 12.64 27.93
N LEU A 294 10.02 12.34 26.83
CA LEU A 294 9.52 12.67 25.49
C LEU A 294 8.35 11.77 25.08
N SER A 295 8.29 10.51 25.54
CA SER A 295 7.13 9.64 25.26
C SER A 295 5.87 10.19 25.94
N SER A 296 5.95 10.61 27.20
CA SER A 296 4.82 11.26 27.88
C SER A 296 4.35 12.54 27.19
N LEU A 297 5.30 13.34 26.68
CA LEU A 297 4.94 14.54 25.91
C LEU A 297 4.19 14.21 24.63
N ILE A 298 4.58 13.15 23.91
CA ILE A 298 3.93 12.74 22.67
C ILE A 298 2.57 12.11 22.96
N LEU A 299 2.48 11.21 23.95
CA LEU A 299 1.28 10.42 24.22
C LEU A 299 0.21 11.18 25.02
N HIS A 300 0.62 12.06 25.91
CA HIS A 300 -0.29 12.75 26.85
C HIS A 300 -0.17 14.27 26.85
N HIS A 301 0.67 14.84 25.96
CA HIS A 301 0.93 16.28 25.85
C HIS A 301 1.44 16.94 27.15
N GLY A 302 2.03 16.13 28.04
CA GLY A 302 2.63 16.58 29.31
C GLY A 302 3.93 15.82 29.61
N LEU A 303 4.97 16.53 30.09
CA LEU A 303 6.29 15.92 30.33
C LEU A 303 6.30 14.94 31.52
N HIS A 304 5.37 15.07 32.44
CA HIS A 304 5.32 14.32 33.70
C HIS A 304 4.08 13.45 33.83
N GLU A 305 3.32 13.29 32.74
CA GLU A 305 2.14 12.45 32.74
C GLU A 305 2.53 10.97 32.86
N PRO A 306 1.77 10.20 33.65
CA PRO A 306 2.05 8.78 33.87
C PRO A 306 1.80 7.97 32.59
N VAL A 307 2.64 6.96 32.36
CA VAL A 307 2.51 5.99 31.29
C VAL A 307 2.56 4.59 31.91
N GLU A 308 1.58 3.77 31.60
CA GLU A 308 1.54 2.38 32.04
C GLU A 308 2.47 1.52 31.18
N GLY A 309 3.00 0.45 31.78
CA GLY A 309 3.89 -0.50 31.13
C GLY A 309 3.26 -1.89 30.97
N LEU A 310 3.84 -2.70 30.09
CA LEU A 310 3.37 -4.05 29.74
C LEU A 310 3.31 -5.01 30.93
N LYS A 311 4.05 -4.78 32.02
CA LYS A 311 3.98 -5.60 33.23
C LYS A 311 2.62 -5.56 33.92
N THR A 312 1.79 -4.56 33.63
CA THR A 312 0.40 -4.48 34.12
C THR A 312 -0.54 -5.46 33.40
N ILE A 313 -0.11 -6.05 32.27
CA ILE A 313 -0.90 -6.92 31.40
C ILE A 313 -0.37 -8.36 31.51
N PRO A 314 -1.24 -9.38 31.57
CA PRO A 314 -0.84 -10.79 31.54
C PRO A 314 0.05 -11.11 30.32
N ARG A 315 1.06 -11.95 30.49
CA ARG A 315 2.03 -12.26 29.44
C ARG A 315 1.41 -12.84 28.18
N ASP A 316 0.38 -13.66 28.31
CA ASP A 316 -0.34 -14.31 27.21
C ASP A 316 -1.26 -13.35 26.43
N GLU A 317 -1.46 -12.14 26.94
CA GLU A 317 -2.23 -11.08 26.27
C GLU A 317 -1.36 -9.99 25.64
N ARG A 318 -0.04 -10.07 25.80
CA ARG A 318 0.89 -9.08 25.25
C ARG A 318 1.21 -9.36 23.80
N PRO A 319 1.33 -8.31 22.96
CA PRO A 319 1.84 -8.48 21.61
C PRO A 319 3.35 -8.81 21.62
N PRO A 320 3.91 -9.43 20.56
CA PRO A 320 5.35 -9.65 20.39
C PRO A 320 6.10 -8.32 20.32
N VAL A 321 6.72 -7.93 21.45
CA VAL A 321 7.30 -6.58 21.62
C VAL A 321 8.43 -6.32 20.63
N GLU A 322 9.32 -7.28 20.43
CA GLU A 322 10.51 -7.15 19.57
C GLU A 322 10.13 -6.75 18.15
N ILE A 323 9.11 -7.41 17.59
CA ILE A 323 8.64 -7.18 16.22
C ILE A 323 7.95 -5.82 16.13
N VAL A 324 7.06 -5.52 17.07
CA VAL A 324 6.27 -4.28 17.09
C VAL A 324 7.16 -3.07 17.30
N PHE A 325 8.10 -3.14 18.23
CA PHE A 325 9.08 -2.10 18.53
C PHE A 325 9.90 -1.70 17.29
N TRP A 326 10.50 -2.69 16.62
CA TRP A 326 11.37 -2.42 15.48
C TRP A 326 10.59 -2.01 14.23
N SER A 327 9.46 -2.62 13.96
CA SER A 327 8.63 -2.24 12.80
C SER A 327 8.13 -0.80 12.92
N PHE A 328 7.72 -0.38 14.12
CA PHE A 328 7.31 1.00 14.38
C PHE A 328 8.46 1.99 14.12
N ARG A 329 9.67 1.69 14.61
CA ARG A 329 10.85 2.57 14.41
C ARG A 329 11.28 2.66 12.95
N VAL A 330 11.22 1.56 12.21
CA VAL A 330 11.50 1.58 10.77
C VAL A 330 10.49 2.48 10.05
N MET A 331 9.20 2.33 10.33
CA MET A 331 8.14 3.15 9.73
C MET A 331 8.35 4.63 10.03
N VAL A 332 8.50 5.00 11.30
CA VAL A 332 8.65 6.41 11.73
C VAL A 332 9.96 7.01 11.24
N GLY A 333 11.07 6.27 11.35
CA GLY A 333 12.39 6.71 10.87
C GLY A 333 12.38 7.01 9.36
N LEU A 334 11.77 6.14 8.56
CA LEU A 334 11.58 6.40 7.12
C LEU A 334 10.67 7.61 6.89
N GLY A 335 9.62 7.80 7.69
CA GLY A 335 8.76 8.98 7.63
C GLY A 335 9.54 10.29 7.80
N PHE A 336 10.45 10.35 8.78
CA PHE A 336 11.35 11.51 8.97
C PHE A 336 12.34 11.69 7.82
N LEU A 337 12.86 10.61 7.23
CA LEU A 337 13.70 10.69 6.04
C LEU A 337 12.92 11.21 4.81
N MET A 338 11.65 10.84 4.66
CA MET A 338 10.77 11.37 3.63
C MET A 338 10.52 12.87 3.83
N LEU A 339 10.29 13.31 5.08
CA LEU A 339 10.18 14.72 5.43
C LEU A 339 11.49 15.47 5.07
N ALA A 340 12.64 14.92 5.45
CA ALA A 340 13.94 15.50 5.14
C ALA A 340 14.16 15.64 3.62
N LEU A 341 13.75 14.64 2.81
CA LEU A 341 13.78 14.72 1.35
C LEU A 341 12.90 15.86 0.83
N GLY A 342 11.67 15.97 1.34
CA GLY A 342 10.74 17.04 0.98
C GLY A 342 11.32 18.43 1.28
N LEU A 343 11.79 18.64 2.50
CA LEU A 343 12.41 19.91 2.93
C LEU A 343 13.69 20.23 2.14
N TRP A 344 14.54 19.23 1.88
CA TRP A 344 15.72 19.42 1.05
C TRP A 344 15.36 19.81 -0.38
N SER A 345 14.29 19.23 -0.92
CA SER A 345 13.80 19.60 -2.26
C SER A 345 13.33 21.07 -2.33
N LEU A 346 12.68 21.57 -1.26
CA LEU A 346 12.29 22.98 -1.15
C LEU A 346 13.51 23.91 -1.08
N LEU A 347 14.52 23.54 -0.28
CA LEU A 347 15.78 24.28 -0.23
C LEU A 347 16.50 24.30 -1.58
N ALA A 348 16.51 23.16 -2.28
CA ALA A 348 17.10 23.06 -3.62
C ALA A 348 16.35 23.95 -4.65
N ARG A 349 15.03 24.07 -4.53
CA ARG A 349 14.22 25.00 -5.35
C ARG A 349 14.57 26.45 -5.04
N ALA A 350 14.59 26.83 -3.76
CA ALA A 350 14.93 28.18 -3.34
C ALA A 350 16.32 28.61 -3.86
N ARG A 351 17.25 27.66 -3.89
CA ARG A 351 18.61 27.86 -4.43
C ARG A 351 18.73 27.65 -5.94
N ARG A 352 17.63 27.41 -6.67
CA ARG A 352 17.59 27.10 -8.11
C ARG A 352 18.49 25.93 -8.53
N ARG A 353 18.72 24.96 -7.65
CA ARG A 353 19.61 23.80 -7.85
C ARG A 353 18.88 22.47 -7.86
N LEU A 354 17.56 22.46 -8.01
CA LEU A 354 16.73 21.24 -7.96
C LEU A 354 17.19 20.17 -8.96
N TYR A 355 17.64 20.59 -10.13
CA TYR A 355 18.03 19.66 -11.22
C TYR A 355 19.55 19.42 -11.30
N ASP A 356 20.33 20.15 -10.51
CA ASP A 356 21.80 20.10 -10.58
C ASP A 356 22.41 19.49 -9.31
N TRP A 357 21.64 19.37 -8.24
CA TRP A 357 22.14 18.91 -6.95
C TRP A 357 22.18 17.38 -6.87
N ARG A 358 23.30 16.79 -7.32
CA ARG A 358 23.49 15.33 -7.43
C ARG A 358 23.26 14.55 -6.12
N TRP A 359 23.57 15.15 -4.95
CA TRP A 359 23.32 14.49 -3.66
C TRP A 359 21.83 14.37 -3.33
N LEU A 360 21.03 15.39 -3.66
CA LEU A 360 19.56 15.30 -3.58
C LEU A 360 19.04 14.20 -4.48
N HIS A 361 19.53 14.09 -5.71
CA HIS A 361 19.09 13.04 -6.65
C HIS A 361 19.49 11.64 -6.14
N ARG A 362 20.71 11.47 -5.57
CA ARG A 362 21.12 10.20 -4.96
C ARG A 362 20.22 9.83 -3.78
N PHE A 363 19.92 10.79 -2.92
CA PHE A 363 19.03 10.57 -1.80
C PHE A 363 17.61 10.22 -2.26
N ALA A 364 17.04 10.96 -3.22
CA ALA A 364 15.73 10.66 -3.80
C ALA A 364 15.68 9.27 -4.46
N LEU A 365 16.77 8.84 -5.12
CA LEU A 365 16.86 7.49 -5.71
C LEU A 365 16.85 6.41 -4.63
N VAL A 366 17.63 6.56 -3.56
CA VAL A 366 17.67 5.60 -2.43
C VAL A 366 16.32 5.55 -1.72
N MET A 367 15.65 6.69 -1.61
CA MET A 367 14.31 6.78 -1.01
C MET A 367 13.20 6.22 -1.92
N GLY A 368 13.47 5.89 -3.18
CA GLY A 368 12.48 5.35 -4.13
C GLY A 368 11.65 4.18 -3.55
N PRO A 369 12.27 3.12 -3.01
CA PRO A 369 11.56 2.00 -2.40
C PRO A 369 11.08 2.25 -0.95
N ALA A 370 11.49 3.35 -0.30
CA ALA A 370 11.27 3.57 1.13
C ALA A 370 9.79 3.61 1.52
N GLY A 371 8.91 4.08 0.61
CA GLY A 371 7.47 4.09 0.83
C GLY A 371 6.89 2.70 1.04
N PHE A 372 7.31 1.73 0.23
CA PHE A 372 6.89 0.33 0.38
C PHE A 372 7.36 -0.28 1.71
N VAL A 373 8.61 -0.02 2.07
CA VAL A 373 9.17 -0.51 3.34
C VAL A 373 8.42 0.10 4.53
N ALA A 374 8.13 1.40 4.50
CA ALA A 374 7.38 2.06 5.56
C ALA A 374 5.93 1.53 5.67
N VAL A 375 5.25 1.29 4.55
CA VAL A 375 3.89 0.72 4.53
C VAL A 375 3.90 -0.69 5.13
N ILE A 376 4.82 -1.56 4.72
CA ILE A 376 4.92 -2.92 5.26
C ILE A 376 5.24 -2.87 6.77
N ALA A 377 6.19 -2.03 7.18
CA ALA A 377 6.54 -1.87 8.59
C ALA A 377 5.34 -1.37 9.42
N GLY A 378 4.54 -0.42 8.90
CA GLY A 378 3.32 0.05 9.51
C GLY A 378 2.25 -1.04 9.66
N TRP A 379 2.08 -1.89 8.64
CA TRP A 379 1.17 -3.03 8.73
C TRP A 379 1.66 -4.09 9.72
N ILE A 380 2.97 -4.38 9.76
CA ILE A 380 3.54 -5.26 10.79
C ILE A 380 3.25 -4.69 12.19
N THR A 381 3.52 -3.42 12.42
CA THR A 381 3.20 -2.75 13.70
C THR A 381 1.73 -2.92 14.08
N THR A 382 0.83 -2.72 13.12
CA THR A 382 -0.62 -2.76 13.33
C THR A 382 -1.11 -4.17 13.62
N GLU A 383 -0.73 -5.16 12.79
CA GLU A 383 -1.30 -6.51 12.83
C GLU A 383 -0.60 -7.41 13.84
N VAL A 384 0.71 -7.29 14.00
CA VAL A 384 1.45 -7.99 15.05
C VAL A 384 1.17 -7.35 16.41
N GLY A 385 1.01 -6.02 16.45
CA GLY A 385 0.62 -5.32 17.67
C GLY A 385 -0.81 -5.58 18.14
N ARG A 386 -1.66 -6.22 17.34
CA ARG A 386 -2.98 -6.71 17.76
C ARG A 386 -2.94 -8.09 18.40
N GLN A 387 -1.87 -8.86 18.19
CA GLN A 387 -1.77 -10.19 18.76
C GLN A 387 -1.87 -10.15 20.30
N PRO A 388 -2.44 -11.18 20.94
CA PRO A 388 -2.81 -12.51 20.36
C PRO A 388 -4.17 -12.57 19.64
N TYR A 389 -4.83 -11.47 19.38
CA TYR A 389 -6.17 -11.44 18.81
C TYR A 389 -6.18 -11.27 17.29
N VAL A 390 -7.11 -11.93 16.59
CA VAL A 390 -7.48 -11.65 15.20
C VAL A 390 -8.61 -10.63 15.11
N VAL A 391 -9.55 -10.65 16.06
CA VAL A 391 -10.49 -9.58 16.33
C VAL A 391 -10.26 -9.13 17.78
N TYR A 392 -9.84 -7.91 17.96
CA TYR A 392 -9.32 -7.41 19.23
C TYR A 392 -10.28 -7.66 20.40
N ASN A 393 -9.80 -8.30 21.47
CA ASN A 393 -10.52 -8.72 22.66
C ASN A 393 -11.72 -9.66 22.45
N LEU A 394 -11.97 -10.16 21.21
CA LEU A 394 -13.12 -11.00 20.92
C LEU A 394 -12.75 -12.38 20.40
N LEU A 395 -11.72 -12.49 19.57
CA LEU A 395 -11.32 -13.75 18.95
C LEU A 395 -9.80 -13.86 18.91
N ARG A 396 -9.25 -14.84 19.62
CA ARG A 396 -7.81 -15.13 19.56
C ARG A 396 -7.43 -15.72 18.20
N THR A 397 -6.19 -15.50 17.78
CA THR A 397 -5.66 -15.99 16.50
C THR A 397 -5.59 -17.53 16.48
N GLU A 398 -5.28 -18.15 17.60
CA GLU A 398 -5.25 -19.62 17.74
C GLU A 398 -6.62 -20.28 17.55
N ASP A 399 -7.71 -19.57 17.94
CA ASP A 399 -9.09 -20.04 17.81
C ASP A 399 -9.72 -19.71 16.45
N ALA A 400 -8.98 -19.09 15.55
CA ALA A 400 -9.46 -18.58 14.28
C ALA A 400 -9.01 -19.41 13.07
N VAL A 401 -8.02 -20.30 13.27
CA VAL A 401 -7.39 -21.08 12.21
C VAL A 401 -8.25 -22.26 11.77
N SER A 402 -8.13 -22.64 10.50
CA SER A 402 -8.78 -23.84 9.98
C SER A 402 -8.18 -25.13 10.59
N PRO A 403 -8.98 -26.17 10.85
CA PRO A 403 -8.50 -27.45 11.38
C PRO A 403 -7.80 -28.28 10.28
N LEU A 404 -6.63 -27.82 9.82
CA LEU A 404 -5.83 -28.44 8.77
C LEU A 404 -4.58 -29.10 9.34
N ALA A 405 -4.16 -30.22 8.73
CA ALA A 405 -2.88 -30.85 9.07
C ALA A 405 -1.70 -30.00 8.58
N SER A 406 -0.63 -29.93 9.38
CA SER A 406 0.55 -29.10 9.08
C SER A 406 1.23 -29.41 7.73
N PRO A 407 1.30 -30.68 7.22
CA PRO A 407 1.88 -30.94 5.90
C PRO A 407 1.10 -30.30 4.75
N ALA A 408 -0.25 -30.20 4.85
CA ALA A 408 -1.07 -29.59 3.82
C ALA A 408 -0.84 -28.08 3.77
N VAL A 409 -0.78 -27.41 4.92
CA VAL A 409 -0.46 -25.96 5.01
C VAL A 409 0.95 -25.70 4.51
N GLY A 410 1.93 -26.55 4.88
CA GLY A 410 3.31 -26.43 4.41
C GLY A 410 3.47 -26.58 2.91
N ALA A 411 2.80 -27.57 2.30
CA ALA A 411 2.80 -27.74 0.85
C ALA A 411 2.18 -26.53 0.13
N SER A 412 1.07 -26.02 0.65
CA SER A 412 0.43 -24.79 0.16
C SER A 412 1.38 -23.59 0.24
N LEU A 413 2.03 -23.38 1.37
CA LEU A 413 3.00 -22.27 1.55
C LEU A 413 4.13 -22.34 0.52
N VAL A 414 4.72 -23.52 0.31
CA VAL A 414 5.80 -23.70 -0.69
C VAL A 414 5.28 -23.36 -2.09
N ALA A 415 4.09 -23.83 -2.47
CA ALA A 415 3.48 -23.51 -3.75
C ALA A 415 3.26 -22.00 -3.92
N PHE A 416 2.75 -21.33 -2.89
CA PHE A 416 2.57 -19.86 -2.90
C PHE A 416 3.89 -19.13 -3.08
N VAL A 417 4.93 -19.48 -2.34
CA VAL A 417 6.26 -18.85 -2.47
C VAL A 417 6.79 -18.98 -3.89
N ILE A 418 6.73 -20.18 -4.49
CA ILE A 418 7.22 -20.42 -5.86
C ILE A 418 6.42 -19.59 -6.88
N VAL A 419 5.09 -19.64 -6.82
CA VAL A 419 4.21 -18.93 -7.76
C VAL A 419 4.39 -17.42 -7.64
N TYR A 420 4.43 -16.90 -6.41
CA TYR A 420 4.58 -15.47 -6.16
C TYR A 420 5.91 -14.95 -6.67
N PHE A 421 7.02 -15.59 -6.33
CA PHE A 421 8.32 -15.15 -6.83
C PHE A 421 8.42 -15.28 -8.36
N THR A 422 7.78 -16.27 -8.97
CA THR A 422 7.80 -16.41 -10.44
C THR A 422 6.98 -15.30 -11.10
N VAL A 423 5.72 -15.13 -10.72
CA VAL A 423 4.79 -14.20 -11.38
C VAL A 423 5.14 -12.75 -11.04
N PHE A 424 5.29 -12.45 -9.76
CA PHE A 424 5.51 -11.06 -9.33
C PHE A 424 6.92 -10.56 -9.60
N ALA A 425 7.94 -11.44 -9.60
CA ALA A 425 9.28 -11.06 -10.04
C ALA A 425 9.29 -10.69 -11.53
N ALA A 426 8.63 -11.47 -12.40
CA ALA A 426 8.52 -11.13 -13.82
C ALA A 426 7.83 -9.78 -14.04
N GLY A 427 6.71 -9.53 -13.37
CA GLY A 427 5.99 -8.25 -13.43
C GLY A 427 6.83 -7.08 -12.91
N THR A 428 7.49 -7.26 -11.76
CA THR A 428 8.36 -6.23 -11.18
C THR A 428 9.55 -5.91 -12.09
N LEU A 429 10.21 -6.93 -12.64
CA LEU A 429 11.31 -6.73 -13.58
C LEU A 429 10.86 -5.99 -14.84
N TYR A 430 9.64 -6.27 -15.32
CA TYR A 430 9.09 -5.55 -16.46
C TYR A 430 8.76 -4.09 -16.12
N ILE A 431 8.19 -3.81 -14.95
CA ILE A 431 8.00 -2.44 -14.45
C ILE A 431 9.34 -1.70 -14.37
N LEU A 432 10.36 -2.30 -13.78
CA LEU A 432 11.69 -1.69 -13.67
C LEU A 432 12.32 -1.45 -15.05
N LYS A 433 12.10 -2.35 -16.02
CA LYS A 433 12.52 -2.15 -17.39
C LYS A 433 11.83 -0.96 -18.06
N LEU A 434 10.53 -0.77 -17.83
CA LEU A 434 9.81 0.42 -18.30
C LEU A 434 10.36 1.69 -17.65
N MET A 435 10.56 1.68 -16.32
CA MET A 435 11.13 2.81 -15.57
C MET A 435 12.57 3.15 -15.99
N ALA A 436 13.33 2.19 -16.50
CA ALA A 436 14.69 2.42 -16.97
C ALA A 436 14.78 3.23 -18.28
N HIS A 437 13.69 3.35 -19.04
CA HIS A 437 13.59 4.23 -20.20
C HIS A 437 13.05 5.59 -19.75
N PRO A 438 13.61 6.71 -20.21
CA PRO A 438 13.07 8.03 -19.86
C PRO A 438 11.77 8.28 -20.63
N PRO A 439 10.82 9.05 -20.06
CA PRO A 439 9.70 9.57 -20.83
C PRO A 439 10.23 10.53 -21.91
N HIS A 440 9.62 10.51 -23.07
CA HIS A 440 10.06 11.32 -24.20
C HIS A 440 8.88 11.94 -24.97
N PRO A 441 9.11 13.00 -25.77
CA PRO A 441 8.08 13.58 -26.63
C PRO A 441 7.50 12.52 -27.58
N GLY A 442 6.17 12.49 -27.70
CA GLY A 442 5.48 11.50 -28.53
C GLY A 442 5.44 10.09 -27.91
N GLU A 443 5.46 9.99 -26.58
CA GLU A 443 5.32 8.71 -25.86
C GLU A 443 4.15 7.89 -26.45
N PRO A 444 4.38 6.63 -26.91
CA PRO A 444 3.35 5.85 -27.56
C PRO A 444 2.27 5.42 -26.58
N GLU A 445 1.05 5.31 -27.07
CA GLU A 445 -0.03 4.66 -26.32
C GLU A 445 0.26 3.18 -26.08
N PRO A 446 -0.39 2.56 -25.09
CA PRO A 446 -0.39 1.10 -24.96
C PRO A 446 -0.85 0.46 -26.28
N ALA A 447 -0.26 -0.68 -26.64
CA ALA A 447 -0.58 -1.36 -27.90
C ALA A 447 -2.09 -1.55 -28.05
N GLU A 448 -2.63 -1.25 -29.23
CA GLU A 448 -4.09 -1.19 -29.51
C GLU A 448 -4.83 -2.52 -29.35
N ALA A 449 -4.13 -3.64 -29.33
CA ALA A 449 -4.75 -4.94 -29.16
C ALA A 449 -4.74 -5.32 -27.69
N PRO A 450 -5.91 -5.44 -27.05
CA PRO A 450 -5.98 -6.21 -25.82
C PRO A 450 -5.48 -7.61 -26.16
N ILE A 451 -4.41 -8.04 -25.52
CA ILE A 451 -4.04 -9.44 -25.52
C ILE A 451 -5.25 -10.15 -24.97
N ARG A 452 -5.95 -10.91 -25.78
CA ARG A 452 -7.05 -11.77 -25.35
C ARG A 452 -6.43 -12.88 -24.51
N THR A 453 -6.18 -12.61 -23.28
CA THR A 453 -5.58 -13.53 -22.30
C THR A 453 -6.57 -14.52 -21.72
N ALA A 454 -7.81 -14.43 -22.11
CA ALA A 454 -8.84 -15.33 -21.55
C ALA A 454 -9.03 -16.55 -22.44
N GLY A 455 -8.04 -17.33 -22.81
CA GLY A 455 -8.15 -18.74 -23.25
C GLY A 455 -9.40 -19.25 -24.01
N ILE A 456 -10.31 -18.37 -24.37
CA ILE A 456 -11.61 -18.65 -24.96
C ILE A 456 -11.61 -18.01 -26.34
N THR A 457 -11.21 -18.79 -27.31
CA THR A 457 -11.09 -18.51 -28.75
C THR A 457 -9.94 -17.59 -29.16
N PRO A 458 -8.90 -18.11 -29.85
CA PRO A 458 -8.00 -17.27 -30.59
C PRO A 458 -8.80 -16.61 -31.72
N ALA A 459 -9.09 -15.32 -31.63
CA ALA A 459 -9.45 -14.59 -32.82
C ALA A 459 -8.25 -14.61 -33.73
N ALA A 460 -8.43 -15.07 -34.96
CA ALA A 460 -7.47 -14.82 -36.01
C ALA A 460 -7.04 -13.36 -35.93
N SER A 461 -5.74 -13.12 -35.87
CA SER A 461 -5.20 -11.80 -36.06
C SER A 461 -5.73 -11.33 -37.41
N VAL A 462 -6.67 -10.42 -37.42
CA VAL A 462 -6.99 -9.66 -38.61
C VAL A 462 -5.77 -8.74 -38.78
N GLY A 463 -4.75 -9.26 -39.47
CA GLY A 463 -3.73 -8.44 -40.00
C GLY A 463 -4.45 -7.41 -40.88
N HIS A 464 -4.43 -6.16 -40.48
CA HIS A 464 -4.68 -5.09 -41.42
C HIS A 464 -3.52 -5.17 -42.41
N GLY A 465 -3.85 -5.80 -43.56
CA GLY A 465 -2.96 -5.85 -44.68
C GLY A 465 -2.49 -4.44 -44.99
N GLY A 466 -1.21 -4.24 -44.88
CA GLY A 466 -0.57 -3.13 -45.56
C GLY A 466 -1.07 -3.15 -46.98
N ALA A 467 -1.59 -2.00 -47.44
CA ALA A 467 -1.96 -1.82 -48.82
C ALA A 467 -0.85 -2.35 -49.72
N ASP A 468 -1.19 -3.38 -50.46
CA ASP A 468 -0.36 -3.99 -51.51
C ASP A 468 -0.14 -2.90 -52.58
N GLN A 469 0.91 -2.13 -52.47
CA GLN A 469 1.42 -1.32 -53.56
C GLN A 469 2.16 -2.26 -54.50
N ARG A 470 1.39 -2.95 -55.35
CA ARG A 470 1.95 -3.51 -56.55
C ARG A 470 2.38 -2.36 -57.46
N PRO A 471 3.62 -2.26 -57.90
CA PRO A 471 3.96 -1.33 -58.95
C PRO A 471 3.26 -1.78 -60.23
N ASP A 472 2.53 -0.87 -60.81
CA ASP A 472 1.87 -0.96 -62.12
C ASP A 472 2.94 -1.32 -63.17
N ARG A 473 2.87 -2.54 -63.71
CA ARG A 473 3.59 -2.94 -64.91
C ARG A 473 2.61 -2.91 -66.09
N SER A 474 2.32 -1.74 -66.52
CA SER A 474 1.79 -1.54 -67.86
C SER A 474 2.57 -0.40 -68.49
N GLU A 475 3.50 -0.81 -69.39
CA GLU A 475 3.77 -0.09 -70.65
C GLU A 475 5.13 -0.59 -71.21
N GLY A 476 5.09 -1.12 -72.40
CA GLY A 476 6.31 -1.43 -73.14
C GLY A 476 6.22 -2.62 -74.08
N ALA A 477 5.20 -2.65 -74.90
CA ALA A 477 5.24 -3.47 -76.09
C ALA A 477 4.72 -2.63 -77.27
N GLU A 478 5.65 -1.93 -77.89
CA GLU A 478 5.56 -1.56 -79.32
C GLU A 478 6.94 -1.07 -79.74
N GLY A 479 7.49 -1.72 -80.75
CA GLY A 479 8.71 -1.32 -81.49
C GLY A 479 9.68 -2.45 -81.70
#